data_52f460f367e3f46a4a55f21f2ff57397
#
_entry.id   52f460f367e3f46a4a55f21f2ff57397
#
_cell.length_a   1.000
_cell.length_b   1.000
_cell.length_c   1.000
_cell.angle_alpha   90.00
_cell.angle_beta   90.00
_cell.angle_gamma   90.00
#
_symmetry.space_group_name_H-M   'P 1'
#
loop_
_entity.id
_entity.type
_entity.pdbx_description
1 polymer ?
#
loop_
_entity_poly.entity_id
_entity_poly.type
_entity_poly.pdbx_seq_one_letter_code
_entity_poly.pdbx_strand_id
1 'polypeptide(L)'
;MRYCDRPGITLIMKGGGSENMSRQYSLPDAALCAGRDLEGVRRCLLDAVVKAQGYGCAPGVLGVCIGGDRATGYEVAKEQLLRPLDASGAADDPRLRSLERRVMREANSLGIGPMGLGGKTTLLGVRIAARPRVPASFFVTVAYMCWACRRGSLASL
;
A
#
# COMPACT_ATOMS: atom_id res chain seq x y z
N MET A 1 21.36 -7.67 2.66
CA MET A 1 21.10 -8.62 3.76
C MET A 1 21.68 -7.99 5.02
N ARG A 2 20.86 -7.68 6.04
CA ARG A 2 21.37 -7.21 7.33
C ARG A 2 21.47 -8.43 8.25
N TYR A 3 22.69 -8.78 8.65
CA TYR A 3 22.90 -9.77 9.70
C TYR A 3 22.55 -9.09 11.04
N CYS A 4 21.57 -9.62 11.75
CA CYS A 4 21.32 -9.27 13.15
C CYS A 4 21.85 -10.40 14.02
N ASP A 5 22.57 -10.04 15.08
CA ASP A 5 23.08 -11.02 16.07
C ASP A 5 21.94 -11.70 16.86
N ARG A 6 20.70 -11.22 16.70
CA ARG A 6 19.51 -11.78 17.35
C ARG A 6 18.38 -11.95 16.33
N PRO A 7 17.74 -13.12 16.26
CA PRO A 7 16.59 -13.32 15.38
C PRO A 7 15.40 -12.48 15.86
N GLY A 8 14.79 -11.74 14.93
CA GLY A 8 13.53 -11.02 15.16
C GLY A 8 12.43 -11.61 14.28
N ILE A 9 11.25 -11.81 14.84
CA ILE A 9 10.07 -12.28 14.11
C ILE A 9 9.04 -11.15 14.10
N THR A 10 8.62 -10.74 12.90
CA THR A 10 7.48 -9.83 12.74
C THR A 10 6.37 -10.58 12.03
N LEU A 11 5.18 -10.56 12.62
CA LEU A 11 4.01 -11.27 12.15
C LEU A 11 2.94 -10.30 11.67
N ILE A 12 2.31 -10.62 10.56
CA ILE A 12 1.12 -9.94 10.07
C ILE A 12 0.01 -10.98 9.83
N MET A 13 -1.18 -10.73 10.36
CA MET A 13 -2.35 -11.57 10.13
C MET A 13 -3.29 -10.85 9.17
N LYS A 14 -3.33 -11.33 7.92
CA LYS A 14 -4.08 -10.71 6.82
C LYS A 14 -5.30 -11.58 6.46
N GLY A 15 -6.47 -10.95 6.40
CA GLY A 15 -7.70 -11.65 5.99
C GLY A 15 -7.76 -11.90 4.48
N GLY A 16 -8.37 -13.04 4.09
CA GLY A 16 -8.51 -13.41 2.68
C GLY A 16 -9.26 -12.38 1.83
N GLY A 17 -10.30 -11.73 2.37
CA GLY A 17 -11.03 -10.68 1.67
C GLY A 17 -10.13 -9.50 1.30
N SER A 18 -9.31 -9.05 2.24
CA SER A 18 -8.35 -7.96 1.97
C SER A 18 -7.20 -8.40 1.05
N GLU A 19 -6.83 -9.68 1.03
CA GLU A 19 -5.86 -10.21 0.06
C GLU A 19 -6.41 -10.10 -1.37
N ASN A 20 -7.68 -10.46 -1.59
CA ASN A 20 -8.32 -10.34 -2.90
C ASN A 20 -8.38 -8.90 -3.42
N MET A 21 -8.34 -7.90 -2.55
CA MET A 21 -8.36 -6.50 -2.95
C MET A 21 -6.97 -5.95 -3.29
N SER A 22 -5.92 -6.75 -3.12
CA SER A 22 -4.58 -6.40 -3.58
C SER A 22 -4.53 -6.36 -5.12
N ARG A 23 -3.78 -5.42 -5.70
CA ARG A 23 -3.72 -5.20 -7.15
C ARG A 23 -2.31 -4.86 -7.62
N GLN A 24 -2.06 -5.16 -8.88
CA GLN A 24 -0.82 -4.77 -9.53
C GLN A 24 -1.12 -4.15 -10.90
N TYR A 25 -0.55 -3.00 -11.14
CA TYR A 25 -0.68 -2.22 -12.38
C TYR A 25 0.64 -2.23 -13.15
N SER A 26 0.54 -2.20 -14.47
CA SER A 26 1.68 -1.99 -15.36
C SER A 26 1.54 -0.65 -16.05
N LEU A 27 2.49 0.26 -15.86
CA LEU A 27 2.43 1.58 -16.47
C LEU A 27 3.25 1.64 -17.78
N PRO A 28 2.78 2.39 -18.79
CA PRO A 28 1.60 3.24 -18.77
C PRO A 28 0.30 2.46 -18.85
N ASP A 29 -0.78 3.01 -18.28
CA ASP A 29 -2.13 2.47 -18.36
C ASP A 29 -3.05 3.54 -18.97
N ALA A 30 -3.52 3.29 -20.19
CA ALA A 30 -4.34 4.25 -20.93
C ALA A 30 -5.73 4.43 -20.32
N ALA A 31 -6.33 3.37 -19.75
CA ALA A 31 -7.65 3.42 -19.15
C ALA A 31 -7.69 4.33 -17.91
N LEU A 32 -6.57 4.38 -17.17
CA LEU A 32 -6.41 5.27 -16.03
C LEU A 32 -5.77 6.61 -16.38
N CYS A 33 -5.41 6.82 -17.65
CA CYS A 33 -4.57 7.94 -18.09
C CYS A 33 -3.31 8.07 -17.24
N ALA A 34 -2.72 6.92 -16.82
CA ALA A 34 -1.60 6.84 -15.91
C ALA A 34 -0.28 6.66 -16.66
N GLY A 35 0.58 7.66 -16.57
CA GLY A 35 1.95 7.64 -17.11
C GLY A 35 2.93 6.94 -16.17
N ARG A 36 4.22 6.87 -16.60
CA ARG A 36 5.32 6.29 -15.79
C ARG A 36 5.91 7.34 -14.83
N ASP A 37 5.06 7.95 -14.01
CA ASP A 37 5.41 8.99 -13.06
C ASP A 37 4.61 8.85 -11.76
N LEU A 38 4.86 9.73 -10.78
CA LEU A 38 4.17 9.69 -9.49
C LEU A 38 2.68 10.04 -9.61
N GLU A 39 2.28 10.80 -10.63
CA GLU A 39 0.86 11.07 -10.88
C GLU A 39 0.14 9.83 -11.41
N GLY A 40 0.77 9.06 -12.31
CA GLY A 40 0.27 7.76 -12.74
C GLY A 40 0.17 6.77 -11.58
N VAL A 41 1.18 6.72 -10.70
CA VAL A 41 1.12 5.93 -9.46
C VAL A 41 -0.08 6.32 -8.62
N ARG A 42 -0.28 7.63 -8.36
CA ARG A 42 -1.43 8.13 -7.59
C ARG A 42 -2.76 7.64 -8.17
N ARG A 43 -2.93 7.69 -9.49
CA ARG A 43 -4.15 7.22 -10.17
C ARG A 43 -4.38 5.73 -9.95
N CYS A 44 -3.34 4.90 -10.03
CA CYS A 44 -3.42 3.48 -9.73
C CYS A 44 -3.85 3.22 -8.28
N LEU A 45 -3.30 3.99 -7.31
CA LEU A 45 -3.64 3.82 -5.89
C LEU A 45 -5.10 4.19 -5.63
N LEU A 46 -5.60 5.27 -6.20
CA LEU A 46 -7.01 5.66 -6.07
C LEU A 46 -7.94 4.65 -6.76
N ASP A 47 -7.59 4.15 -7.94
CA ASP A 47 -8.34 3.10 -8.62
C ASP A 47 -8.42 1.81 -7.79
N ALA A 48 -7.30 1.43 -7.14
CA ALA A 48 -7.29 0.28 -6.23
C ALA A 48 -8.27 0.46 -5.06
N VAL A 49 -8.33 1.66 -4.48
CA VAL A 49 -9.28 1.99 -3.40
C VAL A 49 -10.72 1.97 -3.90
N VAL A 50 -10.99 2.59 -5.05
CA VAL A 50 -12.34 2.60 -5.66
C VAL A 50 -12.80 1.18 -5.95
N LYS A 51 -11.94 0.33 -6.50
CA LYS A 51 -12.28 -1.07 -6.79
C LYS A 51 -12.41 -1.95 -5.55
N ALA A 52 -11.72 -1.60 -4.47
CA ALA A 52 -11.83 -2.32 -3.20
C ALA A 52 -13.16 -2.03 -2.51
N GLN A 53 -13.71 -0.81 -2.63
CA GLN A 53 -14.96 -0.43 -1.94
C GLN A 53 -14.96 -0.92 -0.48
N GLY A 54 -16.04 -1.53 -0.02
CA GLY A 54 -16.14 -2.19 1.28
C GLY A 54 -15.59 -3.62 1.34
N TYR A 55 -15.25 -4.24 0.19
CA TYR A 55 -14.85 -5.66 0.12
C TYR A 55 -13.54 -5.98 0.85
N GLY A 56 -12.65 -4.99 0.99
CA GLY A 56 -11.42 -5.11 1.77
C GLY A 56 -11.61 -4.88 3.28
N CYS A 57 -12.84 -4.74 3.76
CA CYS A 57 -13.17 -4.32 5.14
C CYS A 57 -12.54 -2.97 5.46
N ALA A 58 -12.95 -1.93 4.72
CA ALA A 58 -12.54 -0.54 4.99
C ALA A 58 -12.97 -0.09 6.42
N PRO A 59 -12.26 0.84 7.05
CA PRO A 59 -11.11 1.59 6.56
C PRO A 59 -9.85 0.74 6.45
N GLY A 60 -9.18 0.83 5.30
CA GLY A 60 -8.03 -0.02 5.00
C GLY A 60 -6.67 0.63 5.18
N VAL A 61 -5.63 -0.18 5.01
CA VAL A 61 -4.24 0.28 4.92
C VAL A 61 -3.68 -0.18 3.58
N LEU A 62 -2.99 0.70 2.87
CA LEU A 62 -2.27 0.35 1.66
C LEU A 62 -0.77 0.22 1.93
N GLY A 63 -0.22 -0.94 1.61
CA GLY A 63 1.20 -1.12 1.41
C GLY A 63 1.50 -1.10 -0.10
N VAL A 64 2.47 -0.32 -0.52
CA VAL A 64 2.72 -0.06 -1.93
C VAL A 64 4.18 -0.28 -2.29
N CYS A 65 4.42 -0.93 -3.43
CA CYS A 65 5.73 -0.99 -4.07
C CYS A 65 5.66 -0.33 -5.45
N ILE A 66 6.55 0.61 -5.72
CA ILE A 66 6.77 1.21 -7.02
C ILE A 66 8.04 0.61 -7.62
N GLY A 67 7.96 -0.03 -8.78
CA GLY A 67 9.07 -0.72 -9.42
C GLY A 67 9.17 -2.19 -9.00
N GLY A 68 10.38 -2.74 -9.04
CA GLY A 68 10.61 -4.16 -8.87
C GLY A 68 10.10 -4.99 -10.06
N ASP A 69 9.95 -6.29 -9.86
CA ASP A 69 9.26 -7.21 -10.74
C ASP A 69 7.88 -7.60 -10.16
N ARG A 70 7.18 -8.52 -10.82
CA ARG A 70 5.82 -8.89 -10.40
C ARG A 70 5.77 -9.60 -9.05
N ALA A 71 6.74 -10.43 -8.73
CA ALA A 71 6.78 -11.20 -7.47
C ALA A 71 7.28 -10.33 -6.32
N THR A 72 8.47 -9.74 -6.46
CA THR A 72 9.06 -8.85 -5.43
C THR A 72 8.20 -7.62 -5.16
N GLY A 73 7.40 -7.16 -6.13
CA GLY A 73 6.43 -6.11 -5.95
C GLY A 73 5.44 -6.41 -4.82
N TYR A 74 4.88 -7.61 -4.78
CA TYR A 74 3.95 -8.03 -3.72
C TYR A 74 4.65 -8.25 -2.38
N GLU A 75 5.85 -8.82 -2.36
CA GLU A 75 6.63 -8.99 -1.12
C GLU A 75 6.87 -7.63 -0.46
N VAL A 76 7.44 -6.69 -1.23
CA VAL A 76 7.74 -5.34 -0.73
C VAL A 76 6.49 -4.58 -0.34
N ALA A 77 5.40 -4.69 -1.11
CA ALA A 77 4.13 -4.05 -0.76
C ALA A 77 3.57 -4.58 0.58
N LYS A 78 3.66 -5.89 0.83
CA LYS A 78 3.26 -6.49 2.10
C LYS A 78 4.17 -6.07 3.26
N GLU A 79 5.47 -5.94 3.04
CA GLU A 79 6.41 -5.39 4.04
C GLU A 79 6.01 -3.98 4.47
N GLN A 80 5.51 -3.14 3.54
CA GLN A 80 5.07 -1.79 3.89
C GLN A 80 3.89 -1.80 4.87
N LEU A 81 3.07 -2.84 4.89
CA LEU A 81 1.99 -2.99 5.86
C LEU A 81 2.48 -3.19 7.30
N LEU A 82 3.75 -3.54 7.50
CA LEU A 82 4.38 -3.70 8.81
C LEU A 82 4.84 -2.36 9.42
N ARG A 83 4.95 -1.32 8.61
CA ARG A 83 5.41 0.01 9.06
C ARG A 83 4.36 0.66 9.95
N PRO A 84 4.78 1.42 11.00
CA PRO A 84 3.86 2.18 11.83
C PRO A 84 2.96 3.11 11.01
N LEU A 85 1.73 3.34 11.48
CA LEU A 85 0.77 4.23 10.80
C LEU A 85 0.94 5.70 11.19
N ASP A 86 1.71 5.99 12.22
CA ASP A 86 2.10 7.34 12.62
C ASP A 86 3.21 7.93 11.74
N ALA A 87 3.74 9.08 12.13
CA ALA A 87 4.77 9.79 11.39
C ALA A 87 6.09 9.00 11.29
N SER A 88 6.41 8.13 12.27
CA SER A 88 7.63 7.31 12.27
C SER A 88 7.66 6.28 11.14
N GLY A 89 6.48 5.85 10.69
CA GLY A 89 6.34 4.94 9.57
C GLY A 89 6.27 5.61 8.19
N ALA A 90 6.37 6.93 8.08
CA ALA A 90 6.34 7.61 6.78
C ALA A 90 7.57 7.32 5.92
N ALA A 91 7.44 7.45 4.59
CA ALA A 91 8.56 7.23 3.68
C ALA A 91 9.71 8.21 3.92
N ASP A 92 10.95 7.73 3.80
CA ASP A 92 12.14 8.58 3.95
C ASP A 92 12.26 9.60 2.80
N ASP A 93 11.97 9.18 1.57
CA ASP A 93 11.93 10.06 0.41
C ASP A 93 10.77 11.08 0.55
N PRO A 94 11.07 12.40 0.57
CA PRO A 94 10.05 13.44 0.72
C PRO A 94 8.96 13.40 -0.35
N ARG A 95 9.28 12.95 -1.56
CA ARG A 95 8.32 12.81 -2.67
C ARG A 95 7.32 11.70 -2.40
N LEU A 96 7.80 10.54 -1.93
CA LEU A 96 6.94 9.42 -1.56
C LEU A 96 6.10 9.76 -0.34
N ARG A 97 6.68 10.41 0.67
CA ARG A 97 5.96 10.90 1.85
C ARG A 97 4.84 11.89 1.48
N SER A 98 5.09 12.77 0.50
CA SER A 98 4.07 13.69 -0.01
C SER A 98 2.95 12.92 -0.72
N LEU A 99 3.31 11.89 -1.51
CA LEU A 99 2.35 11.03 -2.20
C LEU A 99 1.51 10.22 -1.21
N GLU A 100 2.09 9.64 -0.16
CA GLU A 100 1.37 8.94 0.92
C GLU A 100 0.26 9.84 1.51
N ARG A 101 0.62 11.08 1.88
CA ARG A 101 -0.33 12.05 2.46
C ARG A 101 -1.41 12.48 1.46
N ARG A 102 -1.04 12.68 0.19
CA ARG A 102 -1.97 13.08 -0.86
C ARG A 102 -3.00 11.99 -1.14
N VAL A 103 -2.53 10.75 -1.35
CA VAL A 103 -3.42 9.60 -1.60
C VAL A 103 -4.35 9.35 -0.40
N MET A 104 -3.81 9.43 0.83
CA MET A 104 -4.61 9.29 2.05
C MET A 104 -5.76 10.30 2.11
N ARG A 105 -5.48 11.57 1.83
CA ARG A 105 -6.50 12.63 1.83
C ARG A 105 -7.54 12.43 0.72
N GLU A 106 -7.09 12.14 -0.51
CA GLU A 106 -7.97 11.97 -1.66
C GLU A 106 -8.83 10.70 -1.52
N ALA A 107 -8.25 9.59 -1.05
CA ALA A 107 -9.01 8.36 -0.78
C ALA A 107 -10.10 8.58 0.28
N ASN A 108 -9.81 9.36 1.32
CA ASN A 108 -10.80 9.68 2.34
C ASN A 108 -11.91 10.62 1.83
N SER A 109 -11.63 11.44 0.81
CA SER A 109 -12.66 12.26 0.17
C SER A 109 -13.61 11.48 -0.76
N LEU A 110 -13.29 10.23 -1.09
CA LEU A 110 -14.19 9.36 -1.88
C LEU A 110 -15.48 8.97 -1.14
N GLY A 111 -15.49 9.10 0.19
CA GLY A 111 -16.69 8.83 0.98
C GLY A 111 -17.10 7.36 1.07
N ILE A 112 -16.22 6.42 0.71
CA ILE A 112 -16.50 4.97 0.78
C ILE A 112 -16.77 4.56 2.23
N GLY A 113 -15.91 4.99 3.16
CA GLY A 113 -16.11 4.83 4.59
C GLY A 113 -16.05 3.39 5.10
N PRO A 114 -16.35 3.19 6.40
CA PRO A 114 -16.34 1.87 7.02
C PRO A 114 -17.23 0.88 6.28
N MET A 115 -16.68 -0.28 5.93
CA MET A 115 -17.35 -1.37 5.22
C MET A 115 -18.01 -0.98 3.89
N GLY A 116 -17.69 0.20 3.34
CA GLY A 116 -18.32 0.74 2.13
C GLY A 116 -19.70 1.37 2.36
N LEU A 117 -20.06 1.62 3.60
CA LEU A 117 -21.39 2.17 3.99
C LEU A 117 -21.43 3.70 4.03
N GLY A 118 -20.39 4.33 3.54
CA GLY A 118 -20.25 5.79 3.59
C GLY A 118 -19.47 6.28 4.81
N GLY A 119 -18.96 7.51 4.72
CA GLY A 119 -18.25 8.16 5.82
C GLY A 119 -16.90 8.74 5.42
N LYS A 120 -16.28 9.44 6.36
CA LYS A 120 -15.07 10.24 6.12
C LYS A 120 -13.76 9.44 6.12
N THR A 121 -13.76 8.20 6.61
CA THR A 121 -12.56 7.40 6.78
C THR A 121 -12.61 6.15 5.91
N THR A 122 -11.94 6.19 4.77
CA THR A 122 -11.80 5.09 3.83
C THR A 122 -10.46 4.36 4.03
N LEU A 123 -9.40 5.11 4.34
CA LEU A 123 -8.07 4.58 4.66
C LEU A 123 -7.59 5.08 6.02
N LEU A 124 -6.85 4.22 6.72
CA LEU A 124 -6.12 4.50 7.95
C LEU A 124 -4.65 4.84 7.69
N GLY A 125 -4.09 4.39 6.57
CA GLY A 125 -2.72 4.65 6.22
C GLY A 125 -2.36 4.24 4.81
N VAL A 126 -1.31 4.88 4.29
CA VAL A 126 -0.65 4.54 3.04
C VAL A 126 0.85 4.50 3.31
N ARG A 127 1.52 3.42 2.90
CA ARG A 127 2.97 3.25 3.05
C ARG A 127 3.56 2.83 1.72
N ILE A 128 4.53 3.60 1.23
CA ILE A 128 5.08 3.46 -0.12
C ILE A 128 6.59 3.20 -0.03
N ALA A 129 7.05 2.17 -0.76
CA ALA A 129 8.45 1.95 -1.05
C ALA A 129 8.69 1.98 -2.56
N ALA A 130 9.90 2.35 -2.95
CA ALA A 130 10.37 2.23 -4.32
C ALA A 130 11.47 1.18 -4.42
N ARG A 131 11.54 0.48 -5.56
CA ARG A 131 12.59 -0.50 -5.88
C ARG A 131 13.14 -0.22 -7.28
N PRO A 132 14.41 -0.52 -7.53
CA PRO A 132 14.97 -0.51 -8.88
C PRO A 132 14.11 -1.35 -9.82
N ARG A 133 14.02 -0.93 -11.06
CA ARG A 133 13.27 -1.61 -12.12
C ARG A 133 14.06 -1.63 -13.41
N VAL A 134 13.75 -2.55 -14.29
CA VAL A 134 14.25 -2.50 -15.67
C VAL A 134 13.51 -1.40 -16.46
N PRO A 135 14.16 -0.74 -17.43
CA PRO A 135 13.57 0.37 -18.19
C PRO A 135 12.22 0.04 -18.84
N ALA A 136 12.09 -1.19 -19.36
CA ALA A 136 10.90 -1.64 -20.08
C ALA A 136 9.65 -1.82 -19.17
N SER A 137 9.83 -2.11 -17.89
CA SER A 137 8.72 -2.37 -16.96
C SER A 137 8.56 -1.24 -15.94
N PHE A 138 7.31 -0.97 -15.57
CA PHE A 138 6.98 -0.08 -14.47
C PHE A 138 5.76 -0.64 -13.75
N PHE A 139 5.99 -1.35 -12.66
CA PHE A 139 4.91 -1.92 -11.87
C PHE A 139 4.57 -1.02 -10.68
N VAL A 140 3.28 -0.96 -10.37
CA VAL A 140 2.73 -0.38 -9.14
C VAL A 140 1.94 -1.48 -8.46
N THR A 141 2.45 -1.97 -7.35
CA THR A 141 1.83 -3.07 -6.61
C THR A 141 1.22 -2.55 -5.32
N VAL A 142 -0.03 -2.90 -5.07
CA VAL A 142 -0.81 -2.49 -3.91
C VAL A 142 -1.23 -3.72 -3.13
N ALA A 143 -0.76 -3.85 -1.90
CA ALA A 143 -1.27 -4.77 -0.91
C ALA A 143 -2.29 -4.03 -0.04
N TYR A 144 -3.52 -4.52 -0.02
CA TYR A 144 -4.59 -3.94 0.80
C TYR A 144 -4.71 -4.71 2.12
N MET A 145 -4.82 -4.03 3.23
CA MET A 145 -5.07 -4.60 4.55
C MET A 145 -6.30 -3.99 5.19
N CYS A 146 -7.14 -4.80 5.82
CA CYS A 146 -8.36 -4.35 6.50
C CYS A 146 -8.07 -3.54 7.78
N TRP A 147 -9.08 -2.89 8.31
CA TRP A 147 -9.00 -2.05 9.52
C TRP A 147 -8.45 -2.77 10.75
N ALA A 148 -8.64 -4.09 10.86
CA ALA A 148 -8.13 -4.88 11.99
C ALA A 148 -6.61 -4.84 12.11
N CYS A 149 -5.89 -4.73 10.97
CA CYS A 149 -4.46 -4.43 10.87
C CYS A 149 -3.59 -5.14 11.93
N ARG A 150 -3.82 -6.44 12.13
CA ARG A 150 -3.20 -7.23 13.21
C ARG A 150 -1.74 -7.51 12.90
N ARG A 151 -0.86 -6.95 13.69
CA ARG A 151 0.60 -7.05 13.58
C ARG A 151 1.20 -7.29 14.95
N GLY A 152 2.30 -8.00 15.01
CA GLY A 152 3.07 -8.22 16.22
C GLY A 152 4.55 -8.43 15.89
N SER A 153 5.41 -8.03 16.80
CA SER A 153 6.85 -8.28 16.72
C SER A 153 7.30 -8.96 18.00
N LEU A 154 8.08 -10.05 17.84
CA LEU A 154 8.80 -10.68 18.91
C LEU A 154 10.27 -10.30 18.73
N ALA A 155 10.79 -9.48 19.64
CA ALA A 155 12.23 -9.35 19.80
C ALA A 155 12.72 -10.59 20.54
N SER A 156 13.81 -11.19 20.09
CA SER A 156 14.49 -12.24 20.84
C SER A 156 14.84 -11.73 22.24
N LEU A 157 14.48 -12.48 23.26
CA LEU A 157 14.95 -12.33 24.63
C LEU A 157 16.46 -12.50 24.71
#